data_bef8d1073d92ce369e04d9fa091c2978
#
_entry.id   bef8d1073d92ce369e04d9fa091c2978
#
_cell.length_a   1.000
_cell.length_b   1.000
_cell.length_c   1.000
_cell.angle_alpha   90.00
_cell.angle_beta   90.00
_cell.angle_gamma   90.00
#
_symmetry.space_group_name_H-M   'P 1'
#
loop_
_entity.id
_entity.type
_entity.pdbx_description
1 polymer ?
#
loop_
_entity_poly.entity_id
_entity_poly.type
_entity_poly.pdbx_seq_one_letter_code
_entity_poly.pdbx_strand_id
1 'polypeptide(L)'
;KCAVYACSGWLDGYSNTVARLLANLDSPRLGLIGPWKHAFPHVGSPGPTFNWLQEAVRWWDHWLKEIDTGIMDLPMYRVFLQEQVPTQAMFSSVPGRWVSEAVWPSPNIRENRLYLSVGGLTSIQDGEPNTVEVRSPVTTGGTSGEWCPGGTGGSGAEFATDQREDDGKSLIFDSDPLPETFEIMGTPVVSLVLSSDKPQANIAVRLCDVTPDGQSARVSFGVLNLSHRYSHERPEPLVPGQAERIHIKL
;
A
#
# COMPACT_ATOMS: atom_id res chain seq x y z
N LYS A 1 -4.59 -25.44 -15.10
CA LYS A 1 -4.35 -24.08 -14.59
C LYS A 1 -4.96 -23.10 -15.59
N CYS A 2 -5.82 -22.17 -15.14
CA CYS A 2 -6.40 -21.15 -16.02
C CYS A 2 -5.50 -19.90 -16.07
N ALA A 3 -5.60 -19.15 -17.15
CA ALA A 3 -4.98 -17.84 -17.27
C ALA A 3 -5.71 -16.83 -16.36
N VAL A 4 -4.99 -15.84 -15.83
CA VAL A 4 -5.51 -14.87 -14.87
C VAL A 4 -5.20 -13.44 -15.33
N TYR A 5 -6.23 -12.61 -15.42
CA TYR A 5 -6.06 -11.17 -15.55
C TYR A 5 -6.65 -10.50 -14.30
N ALA A 6 -5.77 -10.04 -13.41
CA ALA A 6 -6.15 -9.42 -12.16
C ALA A 6 -6.16 -7.89 -12.31
N CYS A 7 -7.23 -7.24 -11.87
CA CYS A 7 -7.28 -5.78 -11.84
C CYS A 7 -7.82 -5.27 -10.50
N SER A 8 -7.33 -4.13 -10.06
CA SER A 8 -7.75 -3.45 -8.84
C SER A 8 -7.42 -1.94 -8.91
N GLY A 9 -7.75 -1.21 -7.88
CA GLY A 9 -7.34 0.17 -7.69
C GLY A 9 -6.53 0.36 -6.42
N TRP A 10 -5.77 1.45 -6.33
CA TRP A 10 -4.99 1.75 -5.13
C TRP A 10 -5.84 1.99 -3.88
N LEU A 11 -7.10 2.41 -4.06
CA LEU A 11 -8.06 2.63 -2.99
C LEU A 11 -8.99 1.43 -2.75
N ASP A 12 -8.75 0.32 -3.45
CA ASP A 12 -9.48 -0.92 -3.26
C ASP A 12 -8.91 -1.70 -2.06
N GLY A 13 -9.77 -2.25 -1.23
CA GLY A 13 -9.35 -3.14 -0.14
C GLY A 13 -8.61 -4.41 -0.60
N TYR A 14 -8.63 -4.70 -1.90
CA TYR A 14 -7.94 -5.83 -2.52
C TYR A 14 -6.71 -5.43 -3.35
N SER A 15 -6.24 -4.19 -3.28
CA SER A 15 -5.13 -3.67 -4.09
C SER A 15 -3.88 -4.56 -4.05
N ASN A 16 -3.50 -5.06 -2.89
CA ASN A 16 -2.33 -5.92 -2.70
C ASN A 16 -2.47 -7.33 -3.32
N THR A 17 -3.69 -7.74 -3.70
CA THR A 17 -3.96 -9.07 -4.26
C THR A 17 -3.35 -9.21 -5.65
N VAL A 18 -3.39 -8.15 -6.48
CA VAL A 18 -2.84 -8.18 -7.84
C VAL A 18 -1.36 -8.54 -7.83
N ALA A 19 -0.55 -7.77 -7.11
CA ALA A 19 0.89 -8.01 -7.02
C ALA A 19 1.22 -9.41 -6.45
N ARG A 20 0.44 -9.88 -5.47
CA ARG A 20 0.60 -11.23 -4.89
C ARG A 20 0.27 -12.34 -5.87
N LEU A 21 -0.80 -12.20 -6.65
CA LEU A 21 -1.15 -13.15 -7.72
C LEU A 21 -0.04 -13.21 -8.78
N LEU A 22 0.43 -12.05 -9.23
CA LEU A 22 1.51 -12.00 -10.22
C LEU A 22 2.81 -12.64 -9.72
N ALA A 23 3.14 -12.50 -8.44
CA ALA A 23 4.35 -13.07 -7.86
C ALA A 23 4.29 -14.59 -7.64
N ASN A 24 3.08 -15.17 -7.48
CA ASN A 24 2.94 -16.55 -6.98
C ASN A 24 2.24 -17.50 -7.95
N LEU A 25 1.61 -17.03 -9.01
CA LEU A 25 0.98 -17.90 -10.01
C LEU A 25 2.00 -18.32 -11.07
N ASP A 26 1.95 -19.60 -11.48
CA ASP A 26 2.73 -20.13 -12.62
C ASP A 26 1.92 -20.12 -13.93
N SER A 27 0.65 -19.73 -13.91
CA SER A 27 -0.20 -19.63 -15.09
C SER A 27 0.08 -18.34 -15.86
N PRO A 28 -0.28 -18.27 -17.16
CA PRO A 28 -0.29 -17.00 -17.89
C PRO A 28 -1.11 -15.95 -17.11
N ARG A 29 -0.52 -14.76 -16.93
CA ARG A 29 -1.12 -13.74 -16.07
C ARG A 29 -0.78 -12.34 -16.49
N LEU A 30 -1.73 -11.44 -16.29
CA LEU A 30 -1.56 -10.00 -16.41
C LEU A 30 -2.14 -9.31 -15.16
N GLY A 31 -1.61 -8.15 -14.83
CA GLY A 31 -2.06 -7.32 -13.72
C GLY A 31 -2.22 -5.87 -14.11
N LEU A 32 -3.25 -5.24 -13.57
CA LEU A 32 -3.55 -3.82 -13.77
C LEU A 32 -3.96 -3.19 -12.45
N ILE A 33 -3.27 -2.11 -12.04
CA ILE A 33 -3.70 -1.28 -10.92
C ILE A 33 -3.80 0.17 -11.38
N GLY A 34 -4.99 0.74 -11.21
CA GLY A 34 -5.23 2.16 -11.44
C GLY A 34 -5.45 2.93 -10.14
N PRO A 35 -5.78 4.22 -10.23
CA PRO A 35 -5.99 5.07 -9.06
C PRO A 35 -7.34 4.84 -8.36
N TRP A 36 -8.13 3.89 -8.80
CA TRP A 36 -9.54 3.71 -8.52
C TRP A 36 -9.84 3.20 -7.11
N LYS A 37 -11.05 3.46 -6.67
CA LYS A 37 -11.76 2.75 -5.59
C LYS A 37 -12.17 1.35 -6.05
N HIS A 38 -12.99 0.66 -5.25
CA HIS A 38 -13.57 -0.63 -5.60
C HIS A 38 -14.57 -0.50 -6.77
N ALA A 39 -14.05 -0.41 -7.99
CA ALA A 39 -14.82 -0.22 -9.22
C ALA A 39 -14.09 -0.85 -10.42
N PHE A 40 -14.86 -1.15 -11.47
CA PHE A 40 -14.25 -1.58 -12.72
C PHE A 40 -13.46 -0.44 -13.38
N PRO A 41 -12.32 -0.72 -14.02
CA PRO A 41 -11.42 0.31 -14.56
C PRO A 41 -12.06 1.30 -15.55
N HIS A 42 -13.08 0.90 -16.31
CA HIS A 42 -13.74 1.78 -17.28
C HIS A 42 -14.72 2.79 -16.66
N VAL A 43 -15.09 2.59 -15.41
CA VAL A 43 -15.91 3.51 -14.59
C VAL A 43 -15.20 3.89 -13.30
N GLY A 44 -13.90 3.61 -13.22
CA GLY A 44 -13.09 3.83 -12.02
C GLY A 44 -13.02 5.30 -11.61
N SER A 45 -13.16 5.54 -10.32
CA SER A 45 -13.01 6.85 -9.70
C SER A 45 -12.10 6.72 -8.46
N PRO A 46 -11.15 7.66 -8.23
CA PRO A 46 -10.81 8.80 -9.11
C PRO A 46 -10.28 8.36 -10.47
N GLY A 47 -10.40 9.25 -11.48
CA GLY A 47 -9.75 9.05 -12.78
C GLY A 47 -8.21 9.12 -12.69
N PRO A 48 -7.52 8.78 -13.82
CA PRO A 48 -8.10 8.45 -15.12
C PRO A 48 -8.73 7.06 -15.18
N THR A 49 -9.79 6.93 -15.98
CA THR A 49 -10.38 5.63 -16.32
C THR A 49 -9.51 4.90 -17.33
N PHE A 50 -9.82 3.62 -17.55
CA PHE A 50 -9.09 2.75 -18.46
C PHE A 50 -10.04 2.03 -19.42
N ASN A 51 -9.63 1.78 -20.66
CA ASN A 51 -10.47 1.08 -21.64
C ASN A 51 -10.52 -0.43 -21.38
N TRP A 52 -11.02 -0.79 -20.21
CA TRP A 52 -11.05 -2.15 -19.69
C TRP A 52 -11.90 -3.11 -20.53
N LEU A 53 -13.06 -2.67 -21.00
CA LEU A 53 -13.98 -3.55 -21.72
C LEU A 53 -13.36 -4.09 -23.00
N GLN A 54 -12.63 -3.26 -23.72
CA GLN A 54 -11.95 -3.67 -24.95
C GLN A 54 -10.80 -4.64 -24.66
N GLU A 55 -10.06 -4.42 -23.58
CA GLU A 55 -9.01 -5.38 -23.17
C GLU A 55 -9.60 -6.70 -22.67
N ALA A 56 -10.70 -6.66 -21.94
CA ALA A 56 -11.40 -7.86 -21.52
C ALA A 56 -11.89 -8.70 -22.70
N VAL A 57 -12.40 -8.06 -23.76
CA VAL A 57 -12.77 -8.77 -25.00
C VAL A 57 -11.54 -9.42 -25.63
N ARG A 58 -10.41 -8.70 -25.77
CA ARG A 58 -9.16 -9.26 -26.30
C ARG A 58 -8.66 -10.44 -25.47
N TRP A 59 -8.77 -10.36 -24.15
CA TRP A 59 -8.41 -11.44 -23.23
C TRP A 59 -9.26 -12.70 -23.46
N TRP A 60 -10.58 -12.54 -23.53
CA TRP A 60 -11.48 -13.67 -23.72
C TRP A 60 -11.44 -14.23 -25.13
N ASP A 61 -11.22 -13.42 -26.14
CA ASP A 61 -11.03 -13.89 -27.52
C ASP A 61 -9.76 -14.72 -27.65
N HIS A 62 -8.68 -14.33 -26.96
CA HIS A 62 -7.44 -15.08 -26.93
C HIS A 62 -7.61 -16.45 -26.23
N TRP A 63 -8.16 -16.47 -25.03
CA TRP A 63 -8.18 -17.68 -24.20
C TRP A 63 -9.38 -18.60 -24.45
N LEU A 64 -10.51 -18.12 -24.95
CA LEU A 64 -11.69 -18.92 -25.17
C LEU A 64 -11.94 -19.23 -26.64
N LYS A 65 -11.44 -18.40 -27.56
CA LYS A 65 -11.62 -18.60 -28.99
C LYS A 65 -10.31 -18.91 -29.73
N GLU A 66 -9.20 -18.95 -29.01
CA GLU A 66 -7.86 -19.20 -29.56
C GLU A 66 -7.45 -18.19 -30.65
N ILE A 67 -7.98 -16.96 -30.60
CA ILE A 67 -7.62 -15.87 -31.49
C ILE A 67 -6.36 -15.19 -30.98
N ASP A 68 -5.36 -15.02 -31.83
CA ASP A 68 -4.21 -14.21 -31.49
C ASP A 68 -4.60 -12.72 -31.49
N THR A 69 -4.78 -12.16 -30.29
CA THR A 69 -5.17 -10.76 -30.10
C THR A 69 -4.00 -9.87 -29.68
N GLY A 70 -2.80 -10.44 -29.55
CA GLY A 70 -1.63 -9.75 -29.00
C GLY A 70 -1.78 -9.34 -27.55
N ILE A 71 -2.76 -9.87 -26.81
CA ILE A 71 -2.98 -9.49 -25.41
C ILE A 71 -1.84 -9.97 -24.50
N MET A 72 -1.20 -11.08 -24.84
CA MET A 72 -0.08 -11.65 -24.07
C MET A 72 1.27 -10.99 -24.39
N ASP A 73 1.32 -10.09 -25.37
CA ASP A 73 2.50 -9.25 -25.66
C ASP A 73 2.58 -8.03 -24.74
N LEU A 74 1.51 -7.78 -23.99
CA LEU A 74 1.48 -6.69 -23.01
C LEU A 74 2.41 -6.99 -21.83
N PRO A 75 3.01 -5.95 -21.21
CA PRO A 75 3.75 -6.11 -19.96
C PRO A 75 2.90 -6.81 -18.90
N MET A 76 3.54 -7.71 -18.12
CA MET A 76 2.85 -8.50 -17.10
C MET A 76 2.12 -7.62 -16.09
N TYR A 77 2.69 -6.50 -15.70
CA TYR A 77 2.14 -5.62 -14.69
C TYR A 77 2.13 -4.17 -15.15
N ARG A 78 0.96 -3.55 -15.14
CA ARG A 78 0.75 -2.14 -15.46
C ARG A 78 0.13 -1.44 -14.27
N VAL A 79 0.73 -0.32 -13.89
CA VAL A 79 0.41 0.38 -12.65
C VAL A 79 0.29 1.87 -12.92
N PHE A 80 -0.72 2.51 -12.37
CA PHE A 80 -0.80 3.96 -12.34
C PHE A 80 0.03 4.48 -11.17
N LEU A 81 1.18 5.08 -11.48
CA LEU A 81 2.02 5.76 -10.51
C LEU A 81 1.43 7.14 -10.24
N GLN A 82 0.89 7.32 -9.03
CA GLN A 82 0.25 8.56 -8.62
C GLN A 82 1.31 9.60 -8.22
N GLU A 83 1.07 10.84 -8.58
CA GLU A 83 1.80 11.96 -8.01
C GLU A 83 1.18 12.37 -6.67
N GLN A 84 2.00 12.94 -5.81
CA GLN A 84 1.53 13.51 -4.56
C GLN A 84 0.63 14.72 -4.85
N VAL A 85 -0.48 14.82 -4.14
CA VAL A 85 -1.44 15.92 -4.22
C VAL A 85 -1.81 16.38 -2.80
N PRO A 86 -2.24 17.62 -2.63
CA PRO A 86 -2.79 18.09 -1.36
C PRO A 86 -3.91 17.18 -0.87
N THR A 87 -3.92 16.87 0.42
CA THR A 87 -4.89 15.95 1.00
C THR A 87 -6.31 16.51 0.95
N GLN A 88 -7.26 15.70 0.57
CA GLN A 88 -8.68 16.05 0.57
C GLN A 88 -9.55 14.79 0.65
N ALA A 89 -10.78 14.96 1.11
CA ALA A 89 -11.70 13.86 1.33
C ALA A 89 -12.15 13.14 0.06
N MET A 90 -12.11 13.79 -1.10
CA MET A 90 -12.55 13.23 -2.38
C MET A 90 -11.76 13.81 -3.55
N PHE A 91 -11.48 12.96 -4.54
CA PHE A 91 -10.87 13.33 -5.80
C PHE A 91 -11.73 12.86 -6.97
N SER A 92 -11.91 13.69 -7.98
CA SER A 92 -12.48 13.26 -9.26
C SER A 92 -11.44 12.59 -10.16
N SER A 93 -10.18 13.06 -10.07
CA SER A 93 -9.02 12.49 -10.77
C SER A 93 -7.77 12.78 -9.98
N VAL A 94 -6.77 11.96 -10.12
CA VAL A 94 -5.43 12.17 -9.55
C VAL A 94 -4.40 12.25 -10.67
N PRO A 95 -3.40 13.14 -10.57
CA PRO A 95 -2.31 13.19 -11.52
C PRO A 95 -1.40 11.98 -11.36
N GLY A 96 -0.67 11.67 -12.43
CA GLY A 96 0.26 10.55 -12.45
C GLY A 96 0.48 10.02 -13.86
N ARG A 97 1.11 8.87 -13.96
CA ARG A 97 1.41 8.22 -15.22
C ARG A 97 1.31 6.70 -15.13
N TRP A 98 1.03 6.06 -16.25
CA TRP A 98 1.12 4.61 -16.34
C TRP A 98 2.58 4.19 -16.45
N VAL A 99 2.96 3.22 -15.64
CA VAL A 99 4.24 2.50 -15.72
C VAL A 99 3.97 1.02 -15.92
N SER A 100 4.96 0.31 -16.44
CA SER A 100 4.80 -1.11 -16.74
C SER A 100 6.07 -1.89 -16.47
N GLU A 101 5.89 -3.13 -15.99
CA GLU A 101 6.95 -4.09 -15.74
C GLU A 101 6.69 -5.36 -16.53
N ALA A 102 7.71 -5.81 -17.27
CA ALA A 102 7.59 -7.02 -18.09
C ALA A 102 7.39 -8.29 -17.25
N VAL A 103 7.92 -8.29 -16.03
CA VAL A 103 7.83 -9.39 -15.06
C VAL A 103 7.57 -8.85 -13.66
N TRP A 104 6.99 -9.68 -12.79
CA TRP A 104 6.79 -9.34 -11.39
C TRP A 104 7.14 -10.53 -10.48
N PRO A 105 7.96 -10.38 -9.39
CA PRO A 105 8.62 -9.12 -8.96
C PRO A 105 9.58 -8.55 -10.01
N SER A 106 9.64 -7.23 -10.10
CA SER A 106 10.45 -6.55 -11.11
C SER A 106 11.91 -6.42 -10.67
N PRO A 107 12.89 -6.72 -11.56
CA PRO A 107 14.30 -6.46 -11.28
C PRO A 107 14.68 -4.96 -11.30
N ASN A 108 13.77 -4.10 -11.78
CA ASN A 108 13.98 -2.65 -11.82
C ASN A 108 13.74 -1.99 -10.47
N ILE A 109 13.02 -2.67 -9.56
CA ILE A 109 12.76 -2.17 -8.22
C ILE A 109 13.96 -2.43 -7.34
N ARG A 110 14.49 -1.37 -6.74
CA ARG A 110 15.61 -1.43 -5.80
C ARG A 110 15.11 -1.23 -4.39
N GLU A 111 15.60 -2.08 -3.47
CA GLU A 111 15.34 -1.89 -2.06
C GLU A 111 16.07 -0.62 -1.58
N ASN A 112 15.32 0.29 -0.96
CA ASN A 112 15.85 1.41 -0.22
C ASN A 112 15.54 1.20 1.27
N ARG A 113 16.56 1.23 2.11
CA ARG A 113 16.46 0.97 3.55
C ARG A 113 16.67 2.25 4.33
N LEU A 114 15.71 2.55 5.19
CA LEU A 114 15.77 3.64 6.14
C LEU A 114 15.72 3.08 7.56
N TYR A 115 16.40 3.73 8.48
CA TYR A 115 16.51 3.32 9.88
C TYR A 115 15.76 4.30 10.77
N LEU A 116 14.95 3.75 11.68
CA LEU A 116 14.24 4.51 12.69
C LEU A 116 15.22 4.85 13.83
N SER A 117 15.46 6.10 14.05
CA SER A 117 16.36 6.60 15.09
C SER A 117 15.68 7.65 15.97
N VAL A 118 16.26 7.99 17.10
CA VAL A 118 15.76 9.07 17.96
C VAL A 118 15.73 10.43 17.25
N GLY A 119 16.64 10.62 16.28
CA GLY A 119 16.75 11.84 15.49
C GLY A 119 15.85 11.89 14.27
N GLY A 120 15.15 10.78 13.94
CA GLY A 120 14.29 10.70 12.76
C GLY A 120 14.50 9.46 11.93
N LEU A 121 14.27 9.57 10.62
CA LEU A 121 14.38 8.49 9.63
C LEU A 121 15.65 8.72 8.78
N THR A 122 16.62 7.82 8.87
CA THR A 122 17.96 8.02 8.26
C THR A 122 18.34 6.87 7.33
N SER A 123 19.21 7.15 6.35
CA SER A 123 19.76 6.12 5.46
C SER A 123 20.93 5.34 6.08
N ILE A 124 21.45 5.79 7.20
CA ILE A 124 22.59 5.19 7.89
C ILE A 124 22.10 4.68 9.25
N GLN A 125 22.44 3.42 9.54
CA GLN A 125 22.22 2.90 10.88
C GLN A 125 23.27 3.51 11.82
N ASP A 126 22.84 4.44 12.64
CA ASP A 126 23.69 5.13 13.59
C ASP A 126 23.12 5.03 15.02
N GLY A 127 24.04 4.96 15.99
CA GLY A 127 23.72 4.93 17.40
C GLY A 127 23.32 3.58 17.99
N GLU A 128 23.27 3.57 19.32
CA GLU A 128 22.80 2.42 20.09
C GLU A 128 21.28 2.27 19.98
N PRO A 129 20.77 1.03 20.03
CA PRO A 129 19.33 0.80 20.07
C PRO A 129 18.67 1.57 21.21
N ASN A 130 17.67 2.36 20.89
CA ASN A 130 16.89 3.08 21.88
C ASN A 130 15.49 2.50 22.00
N THR A 131 14.98 2.43 23.23
CA THR A 131 13.62 1.98 23.50
C THR A 131 12.71 3.19 23.70
N VAL A 132 11.65 3.23 22.90
CA VAL A 132 10.60 4.25 23.03
C VAL A 132 9.28 3.57 23.34
N GLU A 133 8.46 4.23 24.12
CA GLU A 133 7.13 3.74 24.47
C GLU A 133 6.08 4.52 23.68
N VAL A 134 5.11 3.80 23.14
CA VAL A 134 3.94 4.41 22.47
C VAL A 134 2.66 3.90 23.09
N ARG A 135 1.74 4.82 23.36
CA ARG A 135 0.40 4.54 23.85
C ARG A 135 -0.58 5.47 23.17
N SER A 136 -0.94 5.12 21.96
CA SER A 136 -1.91 5.94 21.20
C SER A 136 -3.32 5.80 21.76
N PRO A 137 -4.09 6.90 21.82
CA PRO A 137 -5.49 6.84 22.18
C PRO A 137 -6.31 6.08 21.14
N VAL A 138 -7.45 5.53 21.52
CA VAL A 138 -8.37 4.79 20.63
C VAL A 138 -8.98 5.65 19.52
N THR A 139 -8.85 6.97 19.62
CA THR A 139 -9.27 7.94 18.60
C THR A 139 -8.25 8.15 17.49
N THR A 140 -7.07 7.51 17.57
CA THR A 140 -6.08 7.55 16.50
C THR A 140 -6.61 6.83 15.27
N GLY A 141 -6.44 7.43 14.09
CA GLY A 141 -6.94 6.93 12.81
C GLY A 141 -8.20 7.66 12.32
N GLY A 142 -8.65 8.72 13.04
CA GLY A 142 -9.82 9.49 12.63
C GLY A 142 -9.69 10.19 11.27
N THR A 143 -8.46 10.44 10.82
CA THR A 143 -8.16 11.05 9.52
C THR A 143 -7.80 10.04 8.42
N SER A 144 -7.94 8.74 8.71
CA SER A 144 -7.48 7.68 7.80
C SER A 144 -8.38 7.43 6.58
N GLY A 145 -9.57 8.06 6.51
CA GLY A 145 -10.55 7.79 5.45
C GLY A 145 -11.20 6.40 5.57
N GLU A 146 -11.83 5.95 4.51
CA GLU A 146 -12.45 4.63 4.45
C GLU A 146 -11.48 3.58 3.90
N TRP A 147 -11.55 2.36 4.42
CA TRP A 147 -10.66 1.28 3.99
C TRP A 147 -10.99 0.76 2.58
N CYS A 148 -12.20 0.73 2.16
CA CYS A 148 -12.63 0.29 0.83
C CYS A 148 -13.72 1.22 0.31
N PRO A 149 -13.37 2.45 -0.09
CA PRO A 149 -14.36 3.43 -0.51
C PRO A 149 -15.16 2.94 -1.71
N GLY A 150 -16.46 3.21 -1.69
CA GLY A 150 -17.40 2.77 -2.72
C GLY A 150 -17.82 1.31 -2.64
N GLY A 151 -17.13 0.46 -1.87
CA GLY A 151 -17.46 -0.96 -1.68
C GLY A 151 -18.33 -1.24 -0.45
N THR A 152 -18.27 -0.38 0.55
CA THR A 152 -18.94 -0.57 1.85
C THR A 152 -20.16 0.31 2.06
N GLY A 153 -20.47 1.20 1.11
CA GLY A 153 -21.59 2.14 1.25
C GLY A 153 -21.39 3.20 2.33
N GLY A 154 -20.14 3.45 2.75
CA GLY A 154 -19.79 4.45 3.75
C GLY A 154 -20.17 5.86 3.33
N SER A 155 -20.40 6.72 4.32
CA SER A 155 -20.79 8.13 4.14
C SER A 155 -19.73 9.12 4.62
N GLY A 156 -18.54 8.63 5.01
CA GLY A 156 -17.44 9.45 5.52
C GLY A 156 -16.51 9.97 4.43
N ALA A 157 -15.36 10.50 4.85
CA ALA A 157 -14.29 10.87 3.95
C ALA A 157 -13.71 9.60 3.30
N GLU A 158 -13.80 9.50 1.97
CA GLU A 158 -13.34 8.30 1.25
C GLU A 158 -11.81 8.17 1.27
N PHE A 159 -11.12 9.30 1.17
CA PHE A 159 -9.66 9.36 1.17
C PHE A 159 -9.12 9.76 2.54
N ALA A 160 -7.89 9.33 2.80
CA ALA A 160 -7.15 9.84 3.94
C ALA A 160 -6.96 11.35 3.78
N THR A 161 -7.36 12.09 4.80
CA THR A 161 -7.13 13.53 4.87
C THR A 161 -5.76 13.82 5.50
N ASP A 162 -5.50 15.07 5.88
CA ASP A 162 -4.25 15.45 6.53
C ASP A 162 -4.01 14.63 7.81
N GLN A 163 -2.91 13.91 7.87
CA GLN A 163 -2.62 12.97 8.96
C GLN A 163 -2.04 13.64 10.20
N ARG A 164 -1.77 14.95 10.20
CA ARG A 164 -1.13 15.65 11.33
C ARG A 164 -1.83 15.46 12.67
N GLU A 165 -3.17 15.35 12.67
CA GLU A 165 -3.90 15.09 13.91
C GLU A 165 -3.58 13.71 14.49
N ASP A 166 -3.49 12.70 13.64
CA ASP A 166 -3.16 11.34 14.03
C ASP A 166 -1.65 11.16 14.26
N ASP A 167 -0.82 11.95 13.59
CA ASP A 167 0.63 12.01 13.82
C ASP A 167 0.90 12.50 15.24
N GLY A 168 0.20 13.54 15.71
CA GLY A 168 0.30 14.02 17.09
C GLY A 168 -0.11 13.01 18.17
N LYS A 169 -0.73 11.88 17.78
CA LYS A 169 -1.12 10.76 18.67
C LYS A 169 -0.25 9.52 18.45
N SER A 170 0.77 9.61 17.64
CA SER A 170 1.61 8.50 17.19
C SER A 170 3.09 8.77 17.46
N LEU A 171 3.91 7.75 17.36
CA LEU A 171 5.35 7.90 17.32
C LEU A 171 5.75 8.23 15.88
N ILE A 172 6.51 9.29 15.68
CA ILE A 172 6.88 9.83 14.39
C ILE A 172 8.39 9.70 14.17
N PHE A 173 8.77 9.42 12.93
CA PHE A 173 10.15 9.42 12.46
C PHE A 173 10.18 10.14 11.11
N ASP A 174 10.67 11.37 11.10
CA ASP A 174 10.78 12.17 9.88
C ASP A 174 12.18 12.05 9.27
N SER A 175 12.28 12.02 7.96
CA SER A 175 13.54 12.18 7.25
C SER A 175 13.87 13.66 7.06
N ASP A 176 15.12 13.94 6.70
CA ASP A 176 15.42 15.22 6.05
C ASP A 176 14.59 15.40 4.79
N PRO A 177 14.34 16.64 4.34
CA PRO A 177 13.69 16.90 3.07
C PRO A 177 14.36 16.14 1.93
N LEU A 178 13.56 15.47 1.10
CA LEU A 178 14.07 14.75 -0.05
C LEU A 178 14.68 15.72 -1.06
N PRO A 179 15.90 15.48 -1.56
CA PRO A 179 16.56 16.38 -2.52
C PRO A 179 15.92 16.35 -3.92
N GLU A 180 15.19 15.29 -4.22
CA GLU A 180 14.52 15.08 -5.50
C GLU A 180 13.27 14.22 -5.31
N THR A 181 12.44 14.15 -6.35
CA THR A 181 11.25 13.27 -6.36
C THR A 181 11.65 11.81 -6.16
N PHE A 182 11.01 11.15 -5.21
CA PHE A 182 11.22 9.74 -4.90
C PHE A 182 10.00 8.91 -5.28
N GLU A 183 10.18 8.01 -6.23
CA GLU A 183 9.12 7.11 -6.70
C GLU A 183 9.15 5.79 -5.94
N ILE A 184 8.01 5.36 -5.48
CA ILE A 184 7.84 4.10 -4.74
C ILE A 184 6.94 3.16 -5.54
N MET A 185 7.43 1.96 -5.80
CA MET A 185 6.66 0.86 -6.38
C MET A 185 7.01 -0.44 -5.66
N GLY A 186 6.01 -1.08 -5.07
CA GLY A 186 6.24 -2.30 -4.31
C GLY A 186 5.45 -2.29 -2.99
N THR A 187 5.94 -3.05 -2.04
CA THR A 187 5.33 -3.16 -0.70
C THR A 187 6.36 -2.72 0.33
N PRO A 188 6.24 -1.51 0.87
CA PRO A 188 7.11 -1.10 1.97
C PRO A 188 6.94 -2.02 3.18
N VAL A 189 8.04 -2.28 3.89
CA VAL A 189 8.04 -3.16 5.07
C VAL A 189 8.72 -2.46 6.22
N VAL A 190 8.05 -2.40 7.37
CA VAL A 190 8.65 -1.92 8.60
C VAL A 190 9.03 -3.10 9.49
N SER A 191 10.30 -3.14 9.92
CA SER A 191 10.83 -4.15 10.83
C SER A 191 11.11 -3.52 12.18
N LEU A 192 10.44 -4.01 13.22
CA LEU A 192 10.56 -3.51 14.58
C LEU A 192 10.92 -4.62 15.55
N VAL A 193 11.64 -4.26 16.60
CA VAL A 193 11.71 -5.07 17.83
C VAL A 193 10.77 -4.41 18.82
N LEU A 194 9.73 -5.10 19.23
CA LEU A 194 8.73 -4.55 20.15
C LEU A 194 8.33 -5.56 21.23
N SER A 195 7.89 -5.04 22.35
CA SER A 195 7.20 -5.78 23.40
C SER A 195 5.88 -5.09 23.76
N SER A 196 4.95 -5.82 24.31
CA SER A 196 3.68 -5.29 24.83
C SER A 196 3.51 -5.70 26.29
N ASP A 197 2.82 -4.88 27.07
CA ASP A 197 2.41 -5.20 28.44
C ASP A 197 1.16 -6.11 28.48
N LYS A 198 0.58 -6.41 27.32
CA LYS A 198 -0.62 -7.21 27.15
C LYS A 198 -0.39 -8.39 26.20
N PRO A 199 -1.14 -9.49 26.38
CA PRO A 199 -1.03 -10.67 25.50
C PRO A 199 -1.64 -10.44 24.09
N GLN A 200 -2.39 -9.36 23.90
CA GLN A 200 -2.98 -8.98 22.61
C GLN A 200 -2.81 -7.49 22.40
N ALA A 201 -2.34 -7.13 21.22
CA ALA A 201 -2.19 -5.74 20.79
C ALA A 201 -2.27 -5.65 19.26
N ASN A 202 -2.65 -4.49 18.78
CA ASN A 202 -2.57 -4.14 17.37
C ASN A 202 -1.53 -3.05 17.17
N ILE A 203 -0.86 -3.08 16.03
CA ILE A 203 0.01 -1.99 15.59
C ILE A 203 -0.46 -1.51 14.23
N ALA A 204 -0.52 -0.20 14.06
CA ALA A 204 -0.74 0.46 12.78
C ALA A 204 0.49 1.30 12.45
N VAL A 205 0.93 1.21 11.21
CA VAL A 205 2.06 1.99 10.70
C VAL A 205 1.62 2.72 9.44
N ARG A 206 1.98 3.98 9.31
CA ARG A 206 1.71 4.81 8.14
C ARG A 206 3.03 5.28 7.55
N LEU A 207 3.13 5.24 6.23
CA LEU A 207 4.13 5.95 5.46
C LEU A 207 3.46 7.21 4.92
N CYS A 208 3.98 8.36 5.26
CA CYS A 208 3.44 9.65 4.86
C CYS A 208 4.48 10.46 4.10
N ASP A 209 4.02 11.28 3.18
CA ASP A 209 4.78 12.34 2.54
C ASP A 209 4.40 13.66 3.19
N VAL A 210 5.40 14.37 3.74
CA VAL A 210 5.20 15.65 4.42
C VAL A 210 5.59 16.77 3.48
N THR A 211 4.61 17.56 3.09
CA THR A 211 4.81 18.69 2.18
C THR A 211 5.52 19.86 2.86
N PRO A 212 6.11 20.82 2.11
CA PRO A 212 6.79 21.97 2.70
C PRO A 212 5.92 22.86 3.59
N ASP A 213 4.59 22.85 3.40
CA ASP A 213 3.64 23.56 4.27
C ASP A 213 3.21 22.71 5.49
N GLY A 214 3.83 21.55 5.66
CA GLY A 214 3.64 20.65 6.81
C GLY A 214 2.43 19.74 6.71
N GLN A 215 1.71 19.71 5.58
CA GLN A 215 0.62 18.76 5.39
C GLN A 215 1.18 17.33 5.31
N SER A 216 0.57 16.38 6.03
CA SER A 216 0.99 14.97 6.06
C SER A 216 0.04 14.13 5.21
N ALA A 217 0.52 13.68 4.06
CA ALA A 217 -0.25 12.89 3.10
C ALA A 217 0.11 11.40 3.22
N ARG A 218 -0.88 10.56 3.53
CA ARG A 218 -0.65 9.12 3.62
C ARG A 218 -0.36 8.50 2.26
N VAL A 219 0.82 7.90 2.11
CA VAL A 219 1.26 7.16 0.92
C VAL A 219 0.85 5.69 1.02
N SER A 220 1.09 5.06 2.17
CA SER A 220 0.73 3.66 2.43
C SER A 220 0.51 3.44 3.92
N PHE A 221 -0.10 2.31 4.27
CA PHE A 221 -0.27 1.92 5.67
C PHE A 221 -0.37 0.41 5.81
N GLY A 222 -0.08 -0.08 7.00
CA GLY A 222 -0.29 -1.45 7.40
C GLY A 222 -0.82 -1.55 8.81
N VAL A 223 -1.70 -2.52 9.04
CA VAL A 223 -2.24 -2.87 10.37
C VAL A 223 -1.97 -4.34 10.62
N LEU A 224 -1.39 -4.62 11.78
CA LEU A 224 -1.10 -5.98 12.20
C LEU A 224 -1.68 -6.24 13.60
N ASN A 225 -2.56 -7.24 13.69
CA ASN A 225 -2.84 -7.86 14.97
C ASN A 225 -1.60 -8.71 15.35
N LEU A 226 -0.95 -8.36 16.44
CA LEU A 226 0.32 -8.99 16.84
C LEU A 226 0.19 -10.48 17.19
N SER A 227 -1.03 -10.97 17.47
CA SER A 227 -1.24 -12.40 17.59
C SER A 227 -1.03 -13.14 16.26
N HIS A 228 -1.13 -12.45 15.12
CA HIS A 228 -0.92 -13.00 13.77
C HIS A 228 0.47 -12.71 13.20
N ARG A 229 1.42 -12.25 14.02
CA ARG A 229 2.76 -11.81 13.60
C ARG A 229 3.57 -12.85 12.82
N TYR A 230 3.33 -14.13 13.06
CA TYR A 230 4.00 -15.24 12.39
C TYR A 230 3.08 -16.06 11.49
N SER A 231 1.79 -16.17 11.85
CA SER A 231 0.84 -16.98 11.10
C SER A 231 -0.60 -16.47 11.24
N HIS A 232 -1.32 -16.42 10.15
CA HIS A 232 -2.77 -16.17 10.15
C HIS A 232 -3.57 -17.44 10.48
N GLU A 233 -3.02 -18.62 10.23
CA GLU A 233 -3.67 -19.91 10.52
C GLU A 233 -3.53 -20.32 11.98
N ARG A 234 -2.42 -19.92 12.62
CA ARG A 234 -2.09 -20.26 14.00
C ARG A 234 -1.71 -19.00 14.76
N PRO A 235 -2.70 -18.18 15.14
CA PRO A 235 -2.44 -16.98 15.92
C PRO A 235 -1.96 -17.36 17.33
N GLU A 236 -0.92 -16.66 17.80
CA GLU A 236 -0.32 -16.88 19.11
C GLU A 236 -0.31 -15.58 19.91
N PRO A 237 -0.77 -15.58 21.18
CA PRO A 237 -0.69 -14.41 22.03
C PRO A 237 0.75 -13.97 22.24
N LEU A 238 0.96 -12.70 22.56
CA LEU A 238 2.24 -12.18 23.02
C LEU A 238 2.52 -12.66 24.44
N VAL A 239 3.80 -12.80 24.76
CA VAL A 239 4.25 -12.91 26.15
C VAL A 239 4.52 -11.49 26.66
N PRO A 240 3.74 -10.98 27.64
CA PRO A 240 3.93 -9.62 28.14
C PRO A 240 5.37 -9.35 28.58
N GLY A 241 5.92 -8.23 28.11
CA GLY A 241 7.29 -7.80 28.39
C GLY A 241 8.38 -8.48 27.54
N GLN A 242 8.07 -9.54 26.81
CA GLN A 242 9.02 -10.17 25.90
C GLN A 242 9.14 -9.38 24.60
N ALA A 243 10.37 -9.02 24.25
CA ALA A 243 10.66 -8.33 22.99
C ALA A 243 10.80 -9.34 21.83
N GLU A 244 10.13 -9.07 20.73
CA GLU A 244 10.15 -9.91 19.52
C GLU A 244 10.33 -9.03 18.27
N ARG A 245 11.02 -9.57 17.27
CA ARG A 245 11.12 -8.91 15.96
C ARG A 245 9.90 -9.23 15.12
N ILE A 246 9.27 -8.19 14.62
CA ILE A 246 8.09 -8.28 13.75
C ILE A 246 8.31 -7.54 12.44
N HIS A 247 7.56 -7.91 11.42
CA HIS A 247 7.54 -7.28 10.11
C HIS A 247 6.11 -6.88 9.76
N ILE A 248 5.93 -5.62 9.41
CA ILE A 248 4.63 -5.04 9.06
C ILE A 248 4.73 -4.60 7.60
N LYS A 249 3.90 -5.17 6.75
CA LYS A 249 3.74 -4.75 5.36
C LYS A 249 2.78 -3.57 5.29
N LEU A 250 3.16 -2.53 4.55
CA LEU A 250 2.36 -1.33 4.34
C LEU A 250 1.66 -1.35 2.99
#